data_303002802086565649e1f9bbc8753d77
#
_entry.id   303002802086565649e1f9bbc8753d77
#
_cell.length_a   1.000
_cell.length_b   1.000
_cell.length_c   1.000
_cell.angle_alpha   90.00
_cell.angle_beta   90.00
_cell.angle_gamma   90.00
#
_symmetry.space_group_name_H-M   'P 1'
#
loop_
_entity.id
_entity.type
_entity.pdbx_description
1 polymer ?
#
loop_
_entity_poly.entity_id
_entity_poly.type
_entity_poly.pdbx_seq_one_letter_code
_entity_poly.pdbx_strand_id
1 'polypeptide(L)'
;MNRLTSMTITHELGFPHIGARRQPLSDQVLDMSFTLGNLPPSAADAESAVWFKTSQRYTVPAFDAATRFALDTRLLDDQLAQARASGAEIKPVIIGPLTYLWLGTSRDGGERLDLLPRLLPVYAQLLAWFAAQGLDWVQIDEPLLATKLDTRWRAACATAYDALAGSGIKLLLATYFGRLGDNLALACSLPVDGLHLDAVNARDEVGPALDALGPDKVLSLGVIDGSDIWKTDLHATLAWLEPVQRRIGSRLWIAPSCSLQHVPLDLDAAMGADDAPDPALRPWLAFALQKLEELRILAHALDHGRSQVQFELVANAAAVDRRHAALRAAA
;
A
#
# COMPACT_ATOMS: atom_id res chain seq x y z
N MET A 1 -15.60 -4.55 -16.82
CA MET A 1 -14.77 -5.50 -16.07
C MET A 1 -13.96 -4.67 -15.08
N ASN A 2 -14.56 -4.39 -13.91
CA ASN A 2 -13.82 -3.72 -12.85
C ASN A 2 -12.78 -4.72 -12.38
N ARG A 3 -11.55 -4.46 -12.66
CA ARG A 3 -10.45 -5.30 -12.21
C ARG A 3 -10.41 -5.20 -10.70
N LEU A 4 -10.75 -6.29 -10.02
CA LEU A 4 -10.19 -6.54 -8.70
C LEU A 4 -8.70 -6.35 -8.89
N THR A 5 -8.24 -5.18 -8.51
CA THR A 5 -6.87 -4.83 -8.77
C THR A 5 -6.02 -5.75 -7.95
N SER A 6 -5.37 -6.64 -8.61
CA SER A 6 -4.06 -7.25 -8.31
C SER A 6 -3.55 -7.21 -6.87
N MET A 7 -4.44 -7.01 -5.91
CA MET A 7 -4.05 -6.89 -4.52
C MET A 7 -3.58 -8.17 -3.90
N THR A 8 -4.12 -9.28 -4.40
CA THR A 8 -3.64 -10.61 -4.06
C THR A 8 -2.14 -10.77 -4.34
N ILE A 9 -1.62 -9.96 -5.26
CA ILE A 9 -0.34 -10.18 -5.91
C ILE A 9 0.75 -9.27 -5.37
N THR A 10 0.43 -8.07 -4.93
CA THR A 10 1.40 -7.20 -4.26
C THR A 10 1.91 -7.79 -2.97
N HIS A 11 1.18 -8.74 -2.39
CA HIS A 11 1.64 -9.55 -1.27
C HIS A 11 2.73 -10.54 -1.64
N GLU A 12 2.70 -11.09 -2.85
CA GLU A 12 3.58 -12.18 -3.23
C GLU A 12 4.98 -11.74 -3.65
N LEU A 13 5.12 -10.53 -4.18
CA LEU A 13 6.44 -9.98 -4.50
C LEU A 13 7.28 -9.62 -3.27
N GLY A 14 6.67 -9.51 -2.10
CA GLY A 14 7.33 -9.28 -0.84
C GLY A 14 7.44 -10.51 0.08
N PHE A 15 6.91 -11.70 -0.30
CA PHE A 15 6.87 -12.87 0.57
C PHE A 15 7.23 -14.17 -0.13
N PRO A 16 8.31 -14.83 0.31
CA PRO A 16 8.45 -16.25 0.12
C PRO A 16 7.57 -16.99 1.14
N HIS A 17 6.51 -17.62 0.63
CA HIS A 17 5.87 -18.79 1.18
C HIS A 17 5.26 -18.81 2.59
N ILE A 18 3.97 -18.98 2.59
CA ILE A 18 3.18 -19.77 3.53
C ILE A 18 3.98 -20.99 3.95
N GLY A 19 4.59 -20.96 5.15
CA GLY A 19 5.12 -22.18 5.74
C GLY A 19 6.43 -22.13 6.47
N ALA A 20 7.24 -21.07 6.42
CA ALA A 20 8.49 -21.04 7.15
C ALA A 20 8.92 -19.63 7.54
N ARG A 21 8.90 -19.39 8.84
CA ARG A 21 9.53 -18.27 9.56
C ARG A 21 9.19 -16.88 9.04
N ARG A 22 8.39 -16.16 9.81
CA ARG A 22 8.22 -14.72 9.72
C ARG A 22 9.59 -14.03 9.71
N GLN A 23 10.08 -13.65 8.53
CA GLN A 23 11.03 -12.55 8.48
C GLN A 23 10.25 -11.26 8.63
N PRO A 24 10.70 -10.32 9.47
CA PRO A 24 10.03 -9.03 9.62
C PRO A 24 9.95 -8.34 8.26
N LEU A 25 8.83 -7.72 7.97
CA LEU A 25 8.59 -6.90 6.77
C LEU A 25 9.60 -5.81 6.52
N SER A 26 10.20 -5.31 7.62
CA SER A 26 11.29 -4.34 7.58
C SER A 26 12.40 -4.70 6.60
N ASP A 27 12.67 -6.01 6.45
CA ASP A 27 13.77 -6.47 5.62
C ASP A 27 13.43 -6.54 4.12
N GLN A 28 12.14 -6.55 3.75
CA GLN A 28 11.71 -6.77 2.36
C GLN A 28 11.19 -5.52 1.65
N VAL A 29 10.36 -4.71 2.29
CA VAL A 29 9.82 -3.46 1.68
C VAL A 29 10.87 -2.36 1.68
N LEU A 30 11.82 -2.41 2.60
CA LEU A 30 12.82 -1.37 2.79
C LEU A 30 14.22 -1.75 2.34
N ASP A 31 14.40 -2.96 1.82
CA ASP A 31 15.68 -3.38 1.24
C ASP A 31 15.93 -2.80 -0.17
N MET A 32 15.33 -1.63 -0.42
CA MET A 32 15.77 -0.74 -1.48
C MET A 32 17.25 -0.35 -1.33
N SER A 33 17.82 -0.44 -0.13
CA SER A 33 19.25 -0.25 0.07
C SER A 33 20.08 -1.28 -0.70
N PHE A 34 19.67 -2.53 -0.78
CA PHE A 34 20.30 -3.53 -1.66
C PHE A 34 20.05 -3.23 -3.13
N THR A 35 18.80 -2.95 -3.50
CA THR A 35 18.43 -2.63 -4.88
C THR A 35 19.08 -1.34 -5.37
N LEU A 36 19.31 -0.37 -4.47
CA LEU A 36 19.94 0.92 -4.79
C LEU A 36 21.44 0.97 -4.51
N GLY A 37 22.06 -0.14 -4.16
CA GLY A 37 23.50 -0.23 -3.91
C GLY A 37 23.97 0.45 -2.63
N ASN A 38 23.06 0.82 -1.73
CA ASN A 38 23.37 1.41 -0.44
C ASN A 38 23.34 0.31 0.63
N LEU A 39 24.44 -0.47 0.72
CA LEU A 39 24.56 -1.52 1.72
C LEU A 39 24.41 -0.94 3.13
N PRO A 40 23.57 -1.53 3.99
CA PRO A 40 23.50 -1.13 5.39
C PRO A 40 24.87 -1.32 6.05
N PRO A 41 25.23 -0.49 7.03
CA PRO A 41 26.33 -0.81 7.94
C PRO A 41 26.07 -2.21 8.56
N SER A 42 27.10 -2.87 9.04
CA SER A 42 26.96 -4.21 9.62
C SER A 42 25.72 -4.28 10.50
N ALA A 43 24.99 -5.37 10.48
CA ALA A 43 23.71 -5.55 11.18
C ALA A 43 23.77 -5.19 12.69
N ALA A 44 24.96 -5.11 13.26
CA ALA A 44 25.21 -4.73 14.66
C ALA A 44 25.08 -3.22 14.93
N ASP A 45 25.26 -2.36 13.90
CA ASP A 45 25.30 -0.89 14.02
C ASP A 45 24.10 -0.20 13.34
N ALA A 46 23.15 -0.96 12.81
CA ALA A 46 22.01 -0.43 12.09
C ALA A 46 20.97 0.17 13.05
N GLU A 47 20.72 1.46 12.93
CA GLU A 47 19.62 2.12 13.61
C GLU A 47 18.30 1.59 13.06
N SER A 48 17.32 1.31 13.94
CA SER A 48 15.99 0.90 13.54
C SER A 48 14.93 1.86 14.06
N ALA A 49 13.96 2.19 13.23
CA ALA A 49 12.83 3.06 13.57
C ALA A 49 11.49 2.37 13.32
N VAL A 50 10.40 2.95 13.82
CA VAL A 50 9.04 2.44 13.60
C VAL A 50 8.54 2.94 12.25
N TRP A 51 7.96 2.02 11.48
CA TRP A 51 7.33 2.33 10.18
C TRP A 51 6.01 3.07 10.40
N PHE A 52 6.02 4.39 10.20
CA PHE A 52 4.85 5.27 10.37
C PHE A 52 3.99 4.94 11.61
N LYS A 53 2.70 4.68 11.43
CA LYS A 53 1.75 4.36 12.51
C LYS A 53 1.58 2.85 12.74
N THR A 54 2.60 2.04 12.47
CA THR A 54 2.55 0.59 12.64
C THR A 54 3.40 0.12 13.81
N SER A 55 3.30 -1.16 14.17
CA SER A 55 4.22 -1.81 15.12
C SER A 55 5.51 -2.32 14.46
N GLN A 56 5.62 -2.19 13.14
CA GLN A 56 6.77 -2.70 12.40
C GLN A 56 7.94 -1.74 12.47
N ARG A 57 9.14 -2.31 12.39
CA ARG A 57 10.39 -1.57 12.40
C ARG A 57 11.12 -1.73 11.07
N TYR A 58 11.87 -0.72 10.68
CA TYR A 58 12.72 -0.75 9.49
C TYR A 58 14.15 -0.35 9.86
N THR A 59 15.12 -0.80 9.07
CA THR A 59 16.49 -0.33 9.14
C THR A 59 16.59 1.05 8.51
N VAL A 60 17.04 2.04 9.29
CA VAL A 60 17.13 3.43 8.84
C VAL A 60 18.27 3.57 7.83
N PRO A 61 18.01 3.99 6.57
CA PRO A 61 19.05 4.29 5.61
C PRO A 61 19.91 5.44 6.12
N ALA A 62 21.24 5.32 6.03
CA ALA A 62 22.16 6.33 6.46
C ALA A 62 22.92 6.90 5.26
N PHE A 63 22.79 8.21 5.04
CA PHE A 63 23.30 8.93 3.89
C PHE A 63 24.42 9.91 4.27
N ASP A 64 25.24 10.25 3.30
CA ASP A 64 26.21 11.34 3.32
C ASP A 64 26.40 11.95 1.91
N ALA A 65 27.18 13.00 1.81
CA ALA A 65 27.44 13.64 0.52
C ALA A 65 28.15 12.73 -0.50
N ALA A 66 28.81 11.65 -0.07
CA ALA A 66 29.47 10.67 -0.93
C ALA A 66 28.54 9.55 -1.36
N THR A 67 27.34 9.42 -0.79
CA THR A 67 26.38 8.34 -1.10
C THR A 67 26.13 8.25 -2.61
N ARG A 68 26.21 7.03 -3.13
CA ARG A 68 25.93 6.67 -4.52
C ARG A 68 24.83 5.62 -4.52
N PHE A 69 23.97 5.67 -5.50
CA PHE A 69 22.88 4.70 -5.73
C PHE A 69 23.17 3.92 -7.00
N ALA A 70 22.88 2.65 -7.01
CA ALA A 70 22.98 1.79 -8.17
C ALA A 70 21.84 0.75 -8.12
N LEU A 71 21.31 0.40 -9.29
CA LEU A 71 20.28 -0.63 -9.39
C LEU A 71 20.92 -2.03 -9.31
N ASP A 72 20.37 -2.87 -8.44
CA ASP A 72 20.63 -4.30 -8.40
C ASP A 72 19.30 -5.05 -8.51
N THR A 73 19.09 -5.79 -9.61
CA THR A 73 17.82 -6.48 -9.89
C THR A 73 17.81 -7.93 -9.46
N ARG A 74 18.91 -8.49 -8.95
CA ARG A 74 19.02 -9.94 -8.66
C ARG A 74 17.92 -10.48 -7.77
N LEU A 75 17.60 -9.76 -6.69
CA LEU A 75 16.50 -10.12 -5.80
C LEU A 75 15.14 -9.96 -6.48
N LEU A 76 14.96 -8.90 -7.26
CA LEU A 76 13.73 -8.64 -8.01
C LEU A 76 13.51 -9.69 -9.11
N ASP A 77 14.57 -10.17 -9.77
CA ASP A 77 14.50 -11.24 -10.76
C ASP A 77 13.94 -12.53 -10.14
N ASP A 78 14.46 -12.92 -8.95
CA ASP A 78 14.01 -14.10 -8.21
C ASP A 78 12.55 -13.96 -7.75
N GLN A 79 12.18 -12.81 -7.17
CA GLN A 79 10.82 -12.53 -6.72
C GLN A 79 9.82 -12.52 -7.89
N LEU A 80 10.20 -11.91 -9.01
CA LEU A 80 9.37 -11.86 -10.21
C LEU A 80 9.17 -13.27 -10.81
N ALA A 81 10.22 -14.09 -10.83
CA ALA A 81 10.14 -15.47 -11.27
C ALA A 81 9.17 -16.30 -10.40
N GLN A 82 9.24 -16.14 -9.08
CA GLN A 82 8.33 -16.79 -8.14
C GLN A 82 6.88 -16.34 -8.34
N ALA A 83 6.65 -15.03 -8.47
CA ALA A 83 5.33 -14.48 -8.69
C ALA A 83 4.72 -14.96 -10.02
N ARG A 84 5.50 -15.04 -11.09
CA ARG A 84 5.06 -15.60 -12.38
C ARG A 84 4.67 -17.07 -12.27
N ALA A 85 5.37 -17.85 -11.45
CA ALA A 85 5.07 -19.25 -11.23
C ALA A 85 3.70 -19.47 -10.56
N SER A 86 3.17 -18.48 -9.82
CA SER A 86 1.82 -18.53 -9.24
C SER A 86 0.70 -18.36 -10.28
N GLY A 87 1.02 -17.89 -11.49
CA GLY A 87 0.05 -17.61 -12.54
C GLY A 87 -0.80 -16.37 -12.31
N ALA A 88 -0.45 -15.57 -11.31
CA ALA A 88 -1.20 -14.39 -10.95
C ALA A 88 -0.78 -13.15 -11.75
N GLU A 89 -1.66 -12.14 -11.83
CA GLU A 89 -1.33 -10.83 -12.41
C GLU A 89 -0.41 -10.07 -11.43
N ILE A 90 0.69 -9.52 -11.92
CA ILE A 90 1.75 -8.95 -11.08
C ILE A 90 1.73 -7.42 -11.17
N LYS A 91 1.69 -6.76 -10.01
CA LYS A 91 1.92 -5.33 -9.84
C LYS A 91 2.98 -5.12 -8.74
N PRO A 92 4.25 -4.83 -9.10
CA PRO A 92 5.28 -4.54 -8.12
C PRO A 92 4.90 -3.38 -7.21
N VAL A 93 5.33 -3.44 -5.95
CA VAL A 93 5.23 -2.34 -4.98
C VAL A 93 6.64 -1.96 -4.56
N ILE A 94 6.96 -0.69 -4.70
CA ILE A 94 8.24 -0.13 -4.28
C ILE A 94 8.02 1.09 -3.40
N ILE A 95 8.94 1.34 -2.48
CA ILE A 95 8.94 2.60 -1.74
C ILE A 95 9.26 3.75 -2.69
N GLY A 96 8.62 4.90 -2.51
CA GLY A 96 8.88 6.08 -3.31
C GLY A 96 10.19 6.79 -2.93
N PRO A 97 10.79 7.51 -3.90
CA PRO A 97 12.09 8.14 -3.71
C PRO A 97 12.08 9.19 -2.59
N LEU A 98 10.97 9.88 -2.42
CA LEU A 98 10.83 10.91 -1.37
C LEU A 98 10.71 10.27 0.01
N THR A 99 9.87 9.26 0.15
CA THR A 99 9.73 8.52 1.42
C THR A 99 11.05 7.83 1.78
N TYR A 100 11.76 7.25 0.82
CA TYR A 100 13.07 6.64 1.06
C TYR A 100 14.08 7.63 1.64
N LEU A 101 14.21 8.82 1.04
CA LEU A 101 15.09 9.86 1.56
C LEU A 101 14.60 10.42 2.91
N TRP A 102 13.28 10.56 3.07
CA TRP A 102 12.69 11.12 4.30
C TRP A 102 12.91 10.21 5.51
N LEU A 103 12.86 8.89 5.32
CA LEU A 103 13.06 7.89 6.35
C LEU A 103 14.53 7.72 6.77
N GLY A 104 15.46 8.12 5.93
CA GLY A 104 16.88 7.99 6.22
C GLY A 104 17.43 9.09 7.14
N THR A 105 18.65 8.92 7.59
CA THR A 105 19.42 9.90 8.39
C THR A 105 20.64 10.39 7.63
N SER A 106 21.12 11.61 7.96
CA SER A 106 22.35 12.15 7.43
C SER A 106 23.50 11.92 8.43
N ARG A 107 24.60 11.31 7.95
CA ARG A 107 25.81 11.06 8.76
C ARG A 107 26.71 12.29 8.88
N ASP A 108 26.66 13.19 7.90
CA ASP A 108 27.51 14.38 7.78
C ASP A 108 26.74 15.69 8.03
N GLY A 109 25.45 15.61 8.40
CA GLY A 109 24.58 16.76 8.60
C GLY A 109 24.07 17.40 7.31
N GLY A 110 24.38 16.84 6.14
CA GLY A 110 23.89 17.30 4.85
C GLY A 110 22.38 17.07 4.68
N GLU A 111 21.77 17.81 3.77
CA GLU A 111 20.36 17.72 3.47
C GLU A 111 20.06 16.48 2.60
N ARG A 112 19.19 15.61 3.08
CA ARG A 112 18.85 14.34 2.38
C ARG A 112 18.26 14.58 0.99
N LEU A 113 17.48 15.64 0.79
CA LEU A 113 16.93 16.03 -0.50
C LEU A 113 17.99 16.37 -1.56
N ASP A 114 19.22 16.73 -1.16
CA ASP A 114 20.30 16.99 -2.10
C ASP A 114 20.77 15.72 -2.83
N LEU A 115 20.37 14.54 -2.34
CA LEU A 115 20.62 13.26 -2.97
C LEU A 115 19.57 12.90 -4.03
N LEU A 116 18.43 13.57 -4.08
CA LEU A 116 17.35 13.27 -5.02
C LEU A 116 17.82 13.24 -6.49
N PRO A 117 18.62 14.19 -6.98
CA PRO A 117 19.12 14.15 -8.37
C PRO A 117 19.99 12.94 -8.70
N ARG A 118 20.59 12.28 -7.70
CA ARG A 118 21.37 11.05 -7.88
C ARG A 118 20.51 9.80 -7.75
N LEU A 119 19.42 9.88 -6.98
CA LEU A 119 18.51 8.78 -6.75
C LEU A 119 17.54 8.57 -7.93
N LEU A 120 16.99 9.64 -8.49
CA LEU A 120 15.99 9.58 -9.57
C LEU A 120 16.44 8.79 -10.81
N PRO A 121 17.68 8.90 -11.31
CA PRO A 121 18.13 8.08 -12.44
C PRO A 121 18.06 6.57 -12.16
N VAL A 122 18.26 6.16 -10.89
CA VAL A 122 18.17 4.75 -10.50
C VAL A 122 16.72 4.28 -10.45
N TYR A 123 15.80 5.12 -9.97
CA TYR A 123 14.36 4.84 -10.07
C TYR A 123 13.90 4.75 -11.52
N ALA A 124 14.36 5.64 -12.40
CA ALA A 124 14.05 5.58 -13.82
C ALA A 124 14.54 4.26 -14.46
N GLN A 125 15.75 3.79 -14.11
CA GLN A 125 16.26 2.49 -14.52
C GLN A 125 15.40 1.34 -14.01
N LEU A 126 14.98 1.38 -12.74
CA LEU A 126 14.11 0.38 -12.13
C LEU A 126 12.75 0.30 -12.83
N LEU A 127 12.12 1.44 -13.10
CA LEU A 127 10.84 1.50 -13.82
C LEU A 127 10.97 0.98 -15.24
N ALA A 128 12.04 1.35 -15.95
CA ALA A 128 12.35 0.83 -17.28
C ALA A 128 12.58 -0.69 -17.27
N TRP A 129 13.24 -1.20 -16.22
CA TRP A 129 13.42 -2.63 -16.04
C TRP A 129 12.07 -3.35 -15.85
N PHE A 130 11.17 -2.85 -15.01
CA PHE A 130 9.83 -3.40 -14.86
C PHE A 130 9.04 -3.39 -16.18
N ALA A 131 9.11 -2.28 -16.92
CA ALA A 131 8.50 -2.18 -18.26
C ALA A 131 9.04 -3.25 -19.22
N ALA A 132 10.37 -3.46 -19.23
CA ALA A 132 11.03 -4.49 -20.04
C ALA A 132 10.63 -5.92 -19.64
N GLN A 133 10.21 -6.12 -18.37
CA GLN A 133 9.63 -7.38 -17.90
C GLN A 133 8.18 -7.60 -18.37
N GLY A 134 7.58 -6.67 -19.11
CA GLY A 134 6.21 -6.77 -19.59
C GLY A 134 5.15 -6.51 -18.53
N LEU A 135 5.47 -5.76 -17.49
CA LEU A 135 4.53 -5.38 -16.44
C LEU A 135 3.78 -4.10 -16.85
N ASP A 136 2.47 -4.05 -16.59
CA ASP A 136 1.61 -2.91 -16.95
C ASP A 136 1.65 -1.78 -15.92
N TRP A 137 1.76 -2.14 -14.64
CA TRP A 137 1.67 -1.22 -13.50
C TRP A 137 2.78 -1.45 -12.49
N VAL A 138 3.22 -0.37 -11.84
CA VAL A 138 3.97 -0.39 -10.59
C VAL A 138 3.30 0.52 -9.58
N GLN A 139 3.22 0.09 -8.34
CA GLN A 139 2.80 0.91 -7.22
C GLN A 139 4.03 1.54 -6.57
N ILE A 140 3.97 2.86 -6.35
CA ILE A 140 5.01 3.61 -5.64
C ILE A 140 4.40 4.12 -4.35
N ASP A 141 4.91 3.63 -3.22
CA ASP A 141 4.41 3.95 -1.90
C ASP A 141 5.07 5.22 -1.36
N GLU A 142 4.27 6.29 -1.23
CA GLU A 142 4.70 7.57 -0.67
C GLU A 142 3.86 7.97 0.56
N PRO A 143 3.91 7.19 1.65
CA PRO A 143 3.21 7.55 2.88
C PRO A 143 3.70 8.87 3.49
N LEU A 144 4.85 9.37 3.10
CA LEU A 144 5.30 10.73 3.38
C LEU A 144 4.22 11.78 3.08
N LEU A 145 3.44 11.61 2.00
CA LEU A 145 2.38 12.54 1.60
C LEU A 145 1.24 12.62 2.62
N ALA A 146 1.07 11.61 3.47
CA ALA A 146 0.12 11.66 4.60
C ALA A 146 0.71 12.35 5.85
N THR A 147 1.85 13.04 5.72
CA THR A 147 2.48 13.82 6.78
C THR A 147 2.49 15.32 6.45
N LYS A 148 2.82 16.15 7.44
CA LYS A 148 2.98 17.59 7.18
C LYS A 148 4.31 17.86 6.48
N LEU A 149 4.26 18.30 5.22
CA LEU A 149 5.41 18.65 4.41
C LEU A 149 5.65 20.15 4.37
N ASP A 150 6.91 20.54 4.41
CA ASP A 150 7.32 21.90 4.09
C ASP A 150 7.35 22.15 2.57
N THR A 151 7.60 23.40 2.18
CA THR A 151 7.61 23.81 0.77
C THR A 151 8.69 23.09 -0.05
N ARG A 152 9.85 22.79 0.56
CA ARG A 152 10.98 22.14 -0.12
C ARG A 152 10.65 20.70 -0.46
N TRP A 153 10.07 19.93 0.48
CA TRP A 153 9.63 18.56 0.24
C TRP A 153 8.49 18.50 -0.77
N ARG A 154 7.53 19.43 -0.72
CA ARG A 154 6.46 19.52 -1.72
C ARG A 154 7.00 19.78 -3.14
N ALA A 155 7.93 20.70 -3.29
CA ALA A 155 8.59 20.97 -4.58
C ALA A 155 9.38 19.76 -5.07
N ALA A 156 10.07 19.05 -4.15
CA ALA A 156 10.78 17.83 -4.48
C ALA A 156 9.86 16.69 -4.98
N CYS A 157 8.63 16.57 -4.43
CA CYS A 157 7.64 15.63 -4.95
C CYS A 157 7.30 15.93 -6.41
N ALA A 158 6.98 17.17 -6.76
CA ALA A 158 6.69 17.54 -8.15
C ALA A 158 7.90 17.21 -9.07
N THR A 159 9.10 17.64 -8.69
CA THR A 159 10.33 17.37 -9.46
C THR A 159 10.58 15.88 -9.65
N ALA A 160 10.37 15.07 -8.60
CA ALA A 160 10.61 13.62 -8.69
C ALA A 160 9.65 12.94 -9.66
N TYR A 161 8.36 13.21 -9.54
CA TYR A 161 7.36 12.57 -10.39
C TYR A 161 7.37 13.08 -11.83
N ASP A 162 7.73 14.36 -12.07
CA ASP A 162 8.02 14.86 -13.41
C ASP A 162 9.18 14.10 -14.06
N ALA A 163 10.23 13.79 -13.32
CA ALA A 163 11.37 13.02 -13.80
C ALA A 163 11.06 11.54 -14.05
N LEU A 164 10.09 10.96 -13.35
CA LEU A 164 9.67 9.56 -13.50
C LEU A 164 8.53 9.38 -14.51
N ALA A 165 7.90 10.47 -14.94
CA ALA A 165 6.83 10.44 -15.94
C ALA A 165 7.33 9.84 -17.26
N GLY A 166 6.47 9.07 -17.94
CA GLY A 166 6.80 8.49 -19.24
C GLY A 166 7.82 7.35 -19.19
N SER A 167 8.01 6.70 -18.04
CA SER A 167 8.94 5.58 -17.84
C SER A 167 8.57 4.28 -18.58
N GLY A 168 7.48 4.29 -19.37
CA GLY A 168 7.03 3.12 -20.14
C GLY A 168 6.18 2.13 -19.34
N ILE A 169 5.92 2.41 -18.08
CA ILE A 169 5.03 1.63 -17.19
C ILE A 169 4.09 2.59 -16.48
N LYS A 170 2.86 2.15 -16.19
CA LYS A 170 1.88 2.96 -15.46
C LYS A 170 2.22 3.02 -13.97
N LEU A 171 2.12 4.23 -13.39
CA LEU A 171 2.44 4.50 -12.01
C LEU A 171 1.15 4.65 -11.16
N LEU A 172 1.00 3.83 -10.12
CA LEU A 172 0.03 4.04 -9.06
C LEU A 172 0.76 4.65 -7.86
N LEU A 173 0.53 5.93 -7.60
CA LEU A 173 1.02 6.59 -6.38
C LEU A 173 0.15 6.15 -5.21
N ALA A 174 0.74 5.48 -4.22
CA ALA A 174 0.00 5.01 -3.06
C ALA A 174 0.34 5.84 -1.81
N THR A 175 -0.72 6.40 -1.22
CA THR A 175 -0.66 7.17 0.01
C THR A 175 -1.50 6.48 1.07
N TYR A 176 -0.95 6.30 2.28
CA TYR A 176 -1.64 5.58 3.35
C TYR A 176 -1.16 6.01 4.73
N PHE A 177 -1.82 5.45 5.74
CA PHE A 177 -1.79 5.79 7.16
C PHE A 177 -2.42 7.14 7.48
N GLY A 178 -3.43 7.55 6.70
CA GLY A 178 -4.28 8.68 7.02
C GLY A 178 -4.45 9.67 5.86
N ARG A 179 -4.90 10.87 6.25
CA ARG A 179 -5.27 11.90 5.30
C ARG A 179 -4.07 12.62 4.71
N LEU A 180 -4.23 13.07 3.47
CA LEU A 180 -3.27 13.92 2.78
C LEU A 180 -3.34 15.39 3.22
N GLY A 181 -4.52 15.86 3.61
CA GLY A 181 -4.72 17.26 4.03
C GLY A 181 -4.24 18.24 2.96
N ASP A 182 -3.33 19.13 3.35
CA ASP A 182 -2.76 20.14 2.45
C ASP A 182 -1.97 19.54 1.26
N ASN A 183 -1.62 18.26 1.29
CA ASN A 183 -0.90 17.60 0.20
C ASN A 183 -1.85 16.97 -0.85
N LEU A 184 -3.17 16.96 -0.63
CA LEU A 184 -4.13 16.33 -1.53
C LEU A 184 -4.07 16.91 -2.95
N ALA A 185 -4.07 18.25 -3.06
CA ALA A 185 -3.99 18.91 -4.36
C ALA A 185 -2.67 18.57 -5.09
N LEU A 186 -1.56 18.53 -4.36
CA LEU A 186 -0.27 18.10 -4.90
C LEU A 186 -0.36 16.66 -5.42
N ALA A 187 -0.81 15.71 -4.60
CA ALA A 187 -0.90 14.30 -4.98
C ALA A 187 -1.78 14.09 -6.24
N CYS A 188 -2.92 14.78 -6.33
CA CYS A 188 -3.79 14.72 -7.51
C CYS A 188 -3.13 15.29 -8.78
N SER A 189 -2.25 16.29 -8.64
CA SER A 189 -1.58 16.96 -9.76
C SER A 189 -0.37 16.21 -10.32
N LEU A 190 0.24 15.32 -9.52
CA LEU A 190 1.45 14.59 -9.97
C LEU A 190 1.19 13.79 -11.24
N PRO A 191 2.17 13.70 -12.16
CA PRO A 191 2.02 13.01 -13.44
C PRO A 191 2.12 11.48 -13.28
N VAL A 192 1.13 10.89 -12.62
CA VAL A 192 0.96 9.45 -12.40
C VAL A 192 -0.34 8.98 -13.03
N ASP A 193 -0.48 7.67 -13.30
CA ASP A 193 -1.66 7.09 -13.94
C ASP A 193 -2.76 6.73 -12.95
N GLY A 194 -2.44 6.67 -11.67
CA GLY A 194 -3.40 6.42 -10.61
C GLY A 194 -2.94 6.97 -9.26
N LEU A 195 -3.93 7.24 -8.40
CA LEU A 195 -3.72 7.66 -7.01
C LEU A 195 -4.49 6.71 -6.09
N HIS A 196 -3.82 6.19 -5.07
CA HIS A 196 -4.45 5.44 -3.99
C HIS A 196 -4.59 6.33 -2.75
N LEU A 197 -5.79 6.34 -2.17
CA LEU A 197 -6.14 7.08 -0.95
C LEU A 197 -6.62 6.13 0.15
N ASP A 198 -6.21 6.39 1.37
CA ASP A 198 -6.72 5.74 2.59
C ASP A 198 -8.14 6.27 2.93
N ALA A 199 -9.17 5.67 2.31
CA ALA A 199 -10.55 6.08 2.53
C ALA A 199 -11.15 5.53 3.85
N VAL A 200 -10.43 4.68 4.59
CA VAL A 200 -10.80 4.29 5.96
C VAL A 200 -10.59 5.48 6.90
N ASN A 201 -9.41 6.09 6.84
CA ASN A 201 -9.04 7.18 7.75
C ASN A 201 -9.36 8.58 7.19
N ALA A 202 -9.58 8.73 5.88
CA ALA A 202 -9.79 10.01 5.22
C ALA A 202 -10.86 9.97 4.11
N ARG A 203 -12.00 9.34 4.40
CA ARG A 203 -13.11 9.21 3.43
C ARG A 203 -13.63 10.56 2.91
N ASP A 204 -13.56 11.60 3.71
CA ASP A 204 -13.96 12.95 3.31
C ASP A 204 -13.05 13.57 2.23
N GLU A 205 -11.85 13.04 2.00
CA GLU A 205 -10.96 13.45 0.91
C GLU A 205 -11.33 12.84 -0.45
N VAL A 206 -12.18 11.80 -0.49
CA VAL A 206 -12.57 11.13 -1.75
C VAL A 206 -13.31 12.08 -2.68
N GLY A 207 -14.24 12.90 -2.17
CA GLY A 207 -14.94 13.91 -2.97
C GLY A 207 -13.99 14.94 -3.60
N PRO A 208 -13.20 15.66 -2.79
CA PRO A 208 -12.18 16.57 -3.29
C PRO A 208 -11.17 15.94 -4.26
N ALA A 209 -10.76 14.69 -4.02
CA ALA A 209 -9.89 13.96 -4.93
C ALA A 209 -10.57 13.70 -6.30
N LEU A 210 -11.83 13.28 -6.30
CA LEU A 210 -12.62 13.09 -7.52
C LEU A 210 -12.79 14.36 -8.35
N ASP A 211 -12.80 15.52 -7.69
CA ASP A 211 -12.89 16.81 -8.36
C ASP A 211 -11.55 17.29 -8.93
N ALA A 212 -10.45 16.93 -8.28
CA ALA A 212 -9.09 17.36 -8.63
C ALA A 212 -8.35 16.38 -9.56
N LEU A 213 -8.73 15.10 -9.55
CA LEU A 213 -8.03 14.06 -10.30
C LEU A 213 -8.35 14.14 -11.79
N GLY A 214 -7.32 14.05 -12.64
CA GLY A 214 -7.48 14.07 -14.10
C GLY A 214 -8.42 12.96 -14.60
N PRO A 215 -9.09 13.18 -15.75
CA PRO A 215 -10.16 12.29 -16.24
C PRO A 215 -9.68 10.90 -16.61
N ASP A 216 -8.39 10.71 -16.89
CA ASP A 216 -7.82 9.44 -17.33
C ASP A 216 -7.16 8.66 -16.17
N LYS A 217 -7.01 9.27 -14.99
CA LYS A 217 -6.36 8.65 -13.85
C LYS A 217 -7.28 7.67 -13.12
N VAL A 218 -6.70 6.56 -12.67
CA VAL A 218 -7.34 5.62 -11.75
C VAL A 218 -7.39 6.22 -10.35
N LEU A 219 -8.52 6.09 -9.68
CA LEU A 219 -8.63 6.32 -8.24
C LEU A 219 -8.77 4.98 -7.53
N SER A 220 -7.73 4.60 -6.81
CA SER A 220 -7.73 3.44 -5.92
C SER A 220 -8.11 3.88 -4.52
N LEU A 221 -9.12 3.25 -3.94
CA LEU A 221 -9.61 3.58 -2.59
C LEU A 221 -9.33 2.44 -1.63
N GLY A 222 -8.62 2.75 -0.55
CA GLY A 222 -8.44 1.88 0.60
C GLY A 222 -9.73 1.83 1.42
N VAL A 223 -10.51 0.79 1.22
CA VAL A 223 -11.88 0.67 1.77
C VAL A 223 -12.00 -0.35 2.89
N ILE A 224 -10.97 -1.17 3.06
CA ILE A 224 -10.80 -2.16 4.12
C ILE A 224 -9.61 -1.72 4.98
N ASP A 225 -9.75 -1.69 6.30
CA ASP A 225 -8.63 -1.35 7.17
C ASP A 225 -7.57 -2.44 7.14
N GLY A 226 -6.39 -2.11 6.60
CA GLY A 226 -5.24 -3.02 6.50
C GLY A 226 -4.42 -3.10 7.79
N SER A 227 -4.70 -2.26 8.78
CA SER A 227 -3.92 -2.14 10.02
C SER A 227 -4.63 -2.69 11.25
N ASP A 228 -5.92 -2.99 11.16
CA ASP A 228 -6.70 -3.59 12.23
C ASP A 228 -7.17 -5.01 11.87
N ILE A 229 -7.73 -5.72 12.87
CA ILE A 229 -8.17 -7.11 12.72
C ILE A 229 -9.70 -7.26 12.69
N TRP A 230 -10.44 -6.15 12.59
CA TRP A 230 -11.89 -6.19 12.65
C TRP A 230 -12.52 -6.33 11.25
N LYS A 231 -13.67 -7.03 11.19
CA LYS A 231 -14.50 -7.04 9.99
C LYS A 231 -14.99 -5.67 9.63
N THR A 232 -14.94 -5.36 8.34
CA THR A 232 -15.48 -4.13 7.77
C THR A 232 -17.01 -4.21 7.69
N ASP A 233 -17.70 -3.11 7.89
CA ASP A 233 -19.12 -2.99 7.56
C ASP A 233 -19.30 -2.85 6.05
N LEU A 234 -19.57 -3.97 5.38
CA LEU A 234 -19.68 -4.03 3.93
C LEU A 234 -20.89 -3.26 3.39
N HIS A 235 -22.00 -3.25 4.15
CA HIS A 235 -23.20 -2.47 3.78
C HIS A 235 -22.94 -0.97 3.77
N ALA A 236 -22.34 -0.46 4.85
CA ALA A 236 -21.97 0.95 4.95
C ALA A 236 -20.92 1.32 3.89
N THR A 237 -19.98 0.42 3.62
CA THR A 237 -18.93 0.63 2.61
C THR A 237 -19.52 0.71 1.21
N LEU A 238 -20.41 -0.20 0.81
CA LEU A 238 -21.09 -0.15 -0.48
C LEU A 238 -21.95 1.09 -0.64
N ALA A 239 -22.60 1.56 0.43
CA ALA A 239 -23.49 2.71 0.35
C ALA A 239 -22.81 3.98 -0.17
N TRP A 240 -21.53 4.20 0.16
CA TRP A 240 -20.77 5.35 -0.32
C TRP A 240 -19.90 5.04 -1.55
N LEU A 241 -19.52 3.78 -1.79
CA LEU A 241 -18.76 3.39 -2.97
C LEU A 241 -19.57 3.39 -4.26
N GLU A 242 -20.83 2.96 -4.21
CA GLU A 242 -21.69 2.90 -5.39
C GLU A 242 -21.87 4.27 -6.09
N PRO A 243 -22.06 5.40 -5.38
CA PRO A 243 -22.02 6.72 -5.99
C PRO A 243 -20.67 7.04 -6.65
N VAL A 244 -19.56 6.67 -6.04
CA VAL A 244 -18.21 6.86 -6.62
C VAL A 244 -18.08 6.04 -7.90
N GLN A 245 -18.46 4.76 -7.87
CA GLN A 245 -18.44 3.89 -9.06
C GLN A 245 -19.27 4.47 -10.20
N ARG A 246 -20.49 4.96 -9.93
CA ARG A 246 -21.32 5.60 -10.96
C ARG A 246 -20.65 6.81 -11.59
N ARG A 247 -19.84 7.55 -10.83
CA ARG A 247 -19.16 8.75 -11.31
C ARG A 247 -17.93 8.44 -12.19
N ILE A 248 -17.11 7.47 -11.81
CA ILE A 248 -15.82 7.21 -12.48
C ILE A 248 -15.71 5.85 -13.15
N GLY A 249 -16.68 4.97 -12.98
CA GLY A 249 -16.76 3.68 -13.67
C GLY A 249 -15.56 2.79 -13.43
N SER A 250 -14.97 2.29 -14.51
CA SER A 250 -13.81 1.37 -14.48
C SER A 250 -12.52 2.00 -13.94
N ARG A 251 -12.48 3.31 -13.71
CA ARG A 251 -11.35 3.99 -13.07
C ARG A 251 -11.37 3.87 -11.54
N LEU A 252 -12.46 3.37 -10.96
CA LEU A 252 -12.47 3.01 -9.55
C LEU A 252 -11.78 1.68 -9.34
N TRP A 253 -10.78 1.70 -8.47
CA TRP A 253 -10.19 0.53 -7.88
C TRP A 253 -10.47 0.51 -6.39
N ILE A 254 -10.61 -0.68 -5.81
CA ILE A 254 -10.76 -0.85 -4.35
C ILE A 254 -9.63 -1.68 -3.79
N ALA A 255 -9.22 -1.36 -2.57
CA ALA A 255 -8.00 -1.86 -1.96
C ALA A 255 -8.13 -1.89 -0.43
N PRO A 256 -7.24 -2.56 0.33
CA PRO A 256 -7.03 -2.22 1.73
C PRO A 256 -6.43 -0.81 1.84
N SER A 257 -6.62 -0.18 3.01
CA SER A 257 -6.08 1.17 3.29
C SER A 257 -4.55 1.22 3.32
N CYS A 258 -3.92 0.10 3.63
CA CYS A 258 -2.47 -0.12 3.61
C CYS A 258 -2.18 -1.60 3.39
N SER A 259 -0.91 -2.01 3.42
CA SER A 259 -0.53 -3.43 3.28
C SER A 259 -1.19 -4.30 4.33
N LEU A 260 -1.78 -5.43 3.92
CA LEU A 260 -2.34 -6.45 4.82
C LEU A 260 -1.26 -7.24 5.60
N GLN A 261 -0.01 -6.93 5.38
CA GLN A 261 1.11 -7.46 6.17
C GLN A 261 1.09 -7.00 7.64
N HIS A 262 0.34 -5.94 7.94
CA HIS A 262 0.18 -5.43 9.30
C HIS A 262 -0.79 -6.26 10.15
N VAL A 263 -1.51 -7.20 9.54
CA VAL A 263 -2.44 -8.10 10.22
C VAL A 263 -2.00 -9.56 10.05
N PRO A 264 -2.41 -10.50 10.95
CA PRO A 264 -2.11 -11.91 10.79
C PRO A 264 -2.68 -12.46 9.47
N LEU A 265 -2.05 -13.51 8.94
CA LEU A 265 -2.38 -14.04 7.60
C LEU A 265 -3.79 -14.64 7.55
N ASP A 266 -4.07 -15.61 8.41
CA ASP A 266 -5.29 -16.41 8.35
C ASP A 266 -5.88 -16.63 9.74
N LEU A 267 -7.16 -16.24 9.89
CA LEU A 267 -7.89 -16.39 11.14
C LEU A 267 -8.10 -17.87 11.52
N ASP A 268 -8.37 -18.73 10.56
CA ASP A 268 -8.65 -20.15 10.83
C ASP A 268 -7.38 -20.86 11.32
N ALA A 269 -6.23 -20.55 10.72
CA ALA A 269 -4.94 -21.04 11.20
C ALA A 269 -4.58 -20.50 12.59
N ALA A 270 -4.86 -19.22 12.86
CA ALA A 270 -4.58 -18.60 14.16
C ALA A 270 -5.45 -19.17 15.28
N MET A 271 -6.72 -19.55 15.00
CA MET A 271 -7.60 -20.17 15.97
C MET A 271 -7.14 -21.56 16.45
N GLY A 272 -6.23 -22.20 15.72
CA GLY A 272 -5.63 -23.47 16.10
C GLY A 272 -4.28 -23.37 16.80
N ALA A 273 -3.78 -22.16 17.04
CA ALA A 273 -2.48 -21.91 17.67
C ALA A 273 -2.57 -21.77 19.20
N ASP A 274 -1.45 -21.90 19.89
CA ASP A 274 -1.38 -21.77 21.36
C ASP A 274 -1.73 -20.36 21.86
N ASP A 275 -1.51 -19.35 21.02
CA ASP A 275 -1.81 -17.93 21.25
C ASP A 275 -3.10 -17.48 20.53
N ALA A 276 -4.05 -18.38 20.33
CA ALA A 276 -5.30 -18.11 19.61
C ALA A 276 -6.07 -16.94 20.23
N PRO A 277 -6.70 -16.08 19.40
CA PRO A 277 -7.65 -15.09 19.90
C PRO A 277 -8.80 -15.74 20.67
N ASP A 278 -9.42 -14.99 21.58
CA ASP A 278 -10.63 -15.45 22.28
C ASP A 278 -11.67 -15.95 21.24
N PRO A 279 -12.13 -17.21 21.32
CA PRO A 279 -13.12 -17.76 20.40
C PRO A 279 -14.40 -16.93 20.29
N ALA A 280 -14.77 -16.20 21.34
CA ALA A 280 -15.93 -15.30 21.34
C ALA A 280 -15.76 -14.12 20.37
N LEU A 281 -14.53 -13.70 20.08
CA LEU A 281 -14.22 -12.63 19.14
C LEU A 281 -14.20 -13.08 17.69
N ARG A 282 -14.02 -14.37 17.43
CA ARG A 282 -13.86 -14.93 16.07
C ARG A 282 -14.90 -14.41 15.05
N PRO A 283 -16.20 -14.28 15.36
CA PRO A 283 -17.19 -13.78 14.41
C PRO A 283 -16.95 -12.34 13.96
N TRP A 284 -16.17 -11.56 14.72
CA TRP A 284 -15.90 -10.14 14.47
C TRP A 284 -14.56 -9.87 13.79
N LEU A 285 -13.69 -10.90 13.75
CA LEU A 285 -12.32 -10.78 13.25
C LEU A 285 -12.25 -11.03 11.73
N ALA A 286 -11.34 -10.31 11.08
CA ALA A 286 -10.93 -10.50 9.71
C ALA A 286 -9.42 -10.27 9.60
N PHE A 287 -8.68 -11.34 9.32
CA PHE A 287 -7.24 -11.29 9.06
C PHE A 287 -6.98 -11.11 7.55
N ALA A 288 -5.75 -11.17 7.09
CA ALA A 288 -5.43 -10.81 5.70
C ALA A 288 -6.27 -11.57 4.66
N LEU A 289 -6.41 -12.89 4.79
CA LEU A 289 -7.23 -13.68 3.85
C LEU A 289 -8.72 -13.32 3.92
N GLN A 290 -9.26 -13.12 5.13
CA GLN A 290 -10.65 -12.71 5.31
C GLN A 290 -10.91 -11.29 4.79
N LYS A 291 -9.94 -10.36 4.91
CA LYS A 291 -10.02 -9.01 4.34
C LYS A 291 -9.97 -9.02 2.80
N LEU A 292 -9.21 -9.93 2.20
CA LEU A 292 -9.23 -10.15 0.76
C LEU A 292 -10.60 -10.67 0.30
N GLU A 293 -11.24 -11.55 1.09
CA GLU A 293 -12.59 -12.00 0.80
C GLU A 293 -13.62 -10.87 0.92
N GLU A 294 -13.50 -9.98 1.92
CA GLU A 294 -14.32 -8.77 2.03
C GLU A 294 -14.19 -7.87 0.79
N LEU A 295 -12.96 -7.68 0.27
CA LEU A 295 -12.73 -6.95 -0.98
C LEU A 295 -13.37 -7.64 -2.18
N ARG A 296 -13.27 -8.99 -2.27
CA ARG A 296 -13.92 -9.75 -3.33
C ARG A 296 -15.43 -9.55 -3.31
N ILE A 297 -16.06 -9.58 -2.13
CA ILE A 297 -17.49 -9.35 -1.96
C ILE A 297 -17.88 -7.94 -2.41
N LEU A 298 -17.13 -6.91 -1.98
CA LEU A 298 -17.36 -5.53 -2.38
C LEU A 298 -17.24 -5.36 -3.90
N ALA A 299 -16.19 -5.89 -4.51
CA ALA A 299 -15.99 -5.81 -5.95
C ALA A 299 -17.13 -6.50 -6.73
N HIS A 300 -17.50 -7.70 -6.29
CA HIS A 300 -18.59 -8.44 -6.93
C HIS A 300 -19.94 -7.72 -6.81
N ALA A 301 -20.21 -7.11 -5.65
CA ALA A 301 -21.40 -6.28 -5.45
C ALA A 301 -21.41 -5.05 -6.34
N LEU A 302 -20.27 -4.38 -6.51
CA LEU A 302 -20.12 -3.22 -7.38
C LEU A 302 -20.32 -3.58 -8.87
N ASP A 303 -19.81 -4.74 -9.30
CA ASP A 303 -19.88 -5.16 -10.71
C ASP A 303 -21.24 -5.75 -11.09
N HIS A 304 -21.89 -6.50 -10.18
CA HIS A 304 -23.05 -7.33 -10.50
C HIS A 304 -24.28 -7.02 -9.64
N GLY A 305 -24.14 -6.10 -8.68
CA GLY A 305 -25.20 -5.72 -7.75
C GLY A 305 -25.21 -6.52 -6.45
N ARG A 306 -25.73 -5.90 -5.39
CA ARG A 306 -25.75 -6.45 -4.02
C ARG A 306 -26.49 -7.80 -3.91
N SER A 307 -27.47 -8.06 -4.78
CA SER A 307 -28.23 -9.30 -4.78
C SER A 307 -27.37 -10.55 -5.01
N GLN A 308 -26.24 -10.40 -5.71
CA GLN A 308 -25.34 -11.52 -6.01
C GLN A 308 -24.47 -11.96 -4.82
N VAL A 309 -24.38 -11.12 -3.78
CA VAL A 309 -23.61 -11.36 -2.55
C VAL A 309 -24.47 -11.17 -1.30
N GLN A 310 -25.79 -11.37 -1.42
CA GLN A 310 -26.73 -11.05 -0.35
C GLN A 310 -26.49 -11.88 0.92
N PHE A 311 -26.11 -13.15 0.79
CA PHE A 311 -25.85 -14.03 1.94
C PHE A 311 -24.64 -13.54 2.72
N GLU A 312 -23.56 -13.17 2.03
CA GLU A 312 -22.34 -12.65 2.61
C GLU A 312 -22.58 -11.29 3.30
N LEU A 313 -23.37 -10.42 2.67
CA LEU A 313 -23.73 -9.13 3.25
C LEU A 313 -24.58 -9.29 4.51
N VAL A 314 -25.57 -10.17 4.53
CA VAL A 314 -26.39 -10.46 5.71
C VAL A 314 -25.55 -11.05 6.84
N ALA A 315 -24.66 -11.99 6.53
CA ALA A 315 -23.77 -12.59 7.52
C ALA A 315 -22.79 -11.56 8.11
N ASN A 316 -22.24 -10.70 7.27
CA ASN A 316 -21.35 -9.60 7.69
C ASN A 316 -22.10 -8.61 8.59
N ALA A 317 -23.27 -8.12 8.17
CA ALA A 317 -24.09 -7.19 8.95
C ALA A 317 -24.41 -7.75 10.33
N ALA A 318 -24.85 -9.02 10.42
CA ALA A 318 -25.13 -9.67 11.69
C ALA A 318 -23.90 -9.78 12.62
N ALA A 319 -22.71 -9.94 12.06
CA ALA A 319 -21.45 -9.94 12.84
C ALA A 319 -21.10 -8.53 13.35
N VAL A 320 -21.21 -7.54 12.49
CA VAL A 320 -20.94 -6.12 12.82
C VAL A 320 -21.92 -5.61 13.90
N ASP A 321 -23.22 -5.90 13.75
CA ASP A 321 -24.25 -5.51 14.71
C ASP A 321 -24.02 -6.13 16.10
N ARG A 322 -23.66 -7.41 16.16
CA ARG A 322 -23.33 -8.09 17.42
C ARG A 322 -22.10 -7.46 18.08
N ARG A 323 -21.06 -7.13 17.31
CA ARG A 323 -19.89 -6.42 17.82
C ARG A 323 -20.27 -5.06 18.43
N HIS A 324 -21.05 -4.27 17.69
CA HIS A 324 -21.50 -2.96 18.16
C HIS A 324 -22.38 -3.07 19.42
N ALA A 325 -23.24 -4.08 19.51
CA ALA A 325 -24.06 -4.33 20.69
C ALA A 325 -23.19 -4.69 21.91
N ALA A 326 -22.19 -5.56 21.73
CA ALA A 326 -21.26 -5.95 22.79
C ALA A 326 -20.43 -4.75 23.30
N LEU A 327 -19.92 -3.91 22.38
CA LEU A 327 -19.17 -2.72 22.76
C LEU A 327 -20.01 -1.70 23.52
N ARG A 328 -21.30 -1.52 23.15
CA ARG A 328 -22.23 -0.64 23.90
C ARG A 328 -22.59 -1.19 25.27
N ALA A 329 -22.61 -2.51 25.45
CA ALA A 329 -22.89 -3.12 26.76
C ALA A 329 -21.70 -3.08 27.72
N ALA A 330 -20.48 -2.91 27.17
CA ALA A 330 -19.24 -2.83 27.95
C ALA A 330 -18.84 -1.38 28.33
N ALA A 331 -19.44 -0.36 27.68
CA ALA A 331 -19.23 1.07 27.96
C ALA A 331 -20.17 1.62 29.03
#